data_fabc0503bab42d588626fdc55ca1c728
#
_entry.id   fabc0503bab42d588626fdc55ca1c728
#
_cell.length_a   1.000
_cell.length_b   1.000
_cell.length_c   1.000
_cell.angle_alpha   90.00
_cell.angle_beta   90.00
_cell.angle_gamma   90.00
#
_symmetry.space_group_name_H-M   'P 1'
#
loop_
_entity.id
_entity.type
_entity.pdbx_description
1 polymer ?
#
loop_
_entity_poly.entity_id
_entity_poly.type
_entity_poly.pdbx_seq_one_letter_code
_entity_poly.pdbx_strand_id
1 'polypeptide(L)'
;MIENPCDFVRGGSDRLGSAESSPHAPKELAEVTFRAAQRVGAHPERSRGAMRSMASGAAFHCAYLHATQQAFLEAHERAFAYFGGVFRKLRYDNLTSAVKKVLRGSRREQTARFVVFRSHWRFEAEFCTPAEPHEKGGIEGEAGYFRRNHWVPVPEAADLADRNRQLLEDCQEDEHRLIAGREQTVGAGMVIEREHLLPLANEGADLAQTSFLTVNGLGCVKVLTNTYSVPLSAGGQVHAKAYASRVELWHGGRCVARHERCYRRQQQILELEHYLDVLYRKPGALAGSKPLEQRRQAGLWPPSFDRIWEALMERHGKQSGTKQMIDLLKLSQKHGQEKLQKAVETALSSGCYDSAAVQHLLSSEDLRHTACEAIDVGVLERYARPMPVMLEYDQLLTMGGRQ
;
A
#
# COMPACT_ATOMS: atom_id res chain seq x y z
N MET A 1 -2.93 24.16 -46.35
CA MET A 1 -2.31 25.36 -45.79
C MET A 1 -3.04 25.66 -44.51
N ILE A 2 -2.55 25.16 -43.39
CA ILE A 2 -2.98 25.51 -42.06
C ILE A 2 -1.68 25.73 -41.28
N GLU A 3 -1.47 27.00 -40.93
CA GLU A 3 -0.26 27.51 -40.34
C GLU A 3 -0.11 27.06 -38.88
N ASN A 4 1.11 26.80 -38.50
CA ASN A 4 1.62 26.44 -37.18
C ASN A 4 1.80 27.71 -36.36
N PRO A 5 1.27 27.84 -35.13
CA PRO A 5 1.64 28.94 -34.26
C PRO A 5 2.63 28.46 -33.21
N CYS A 6 3.88 28.35 -33.59
CA CYS A 6 5.00 28.24 -32.65
C CYS A 6 6.02 29.33 -33.01
N ASP A 7 5.66 30.59 -32.75
CA ASP A 7 6.61 31.69 -32.63
C ASP A 7 5.98 32.80 -31.80
N PHE A 8 6.26 32.78 -30.48
CA PHE A 8 6.14 33.99 -29.68
C PHE A 8 7.26 34.03 -28.64
N VAL A 9 8.31 34.66 -29.08
CA VAL A 9 9.09 35.72 -28.45
C VAL A 9 9.89 35.40 -27.18
N ARG A 10 11.16 35.37 -27.41
CA ARG A 10 12.19 35.84 -26.45
C ARG A 10 11.99 37.33 -26.15
N GLY A 11 11.88 37.67 -24.89
CA GLY A 11 12.03 39.06 -24.47
C GLY A 11 11.35 39.34 -23.16
N GLY A 12 12.13 39.53 -22.10
CA GLY A 12 11.62 40.11 -20.85
C GLY A 12 12.12 39.41 -19.61
N SER A 13 13.33 39.76 -19.26
CA SER A 13 13.96 39.81 -17.94
C SER A 13 13.13 39.37 -16.74
N ASP A 14 13.61 38.34 -16.07
CA ASP A 14 13.88 38.27 -14.64
C ASP A 14 13.14 39.25 -13.74
N ARG A 15 12.10 38.75 -13.15
CA ARG A 15 11.77 38.83 -11.73
C ARG A 15 10.74 37.75 -11.42
N LEU A 16 11.16 36.48 -11.40
CA LEU A 16 10.52 35.47 -10.60
C LEU A 16 10.78 35.84 -9.15
N GLY A 17 9.92 36.71 -8.62
CA GLY A 17 9.79 36.89 -7.18
C GLY A 17 9.48 35.53 -6.58
N SER A 18 10.46 34.88 -5.97
CA SER A 18 10.23 33.87 -4.98
C SER A 18 9.18 34.45 -4.04
N ALA A 19 8.00 33.83 -3.95
CA ALA A 19 7.01 34.20 -2.95
C ALA A 19 7.68 33.98 -1.59
N GLU A 20 8.27 35.03 -1.06
CA GLU A 20 8.95 35.06 0.23
C GLU A 20 7.90 34.69 1.27
N SER A 21 8.11 33.59 1.94
CA SER A 21 7.38 33.29 3.15
C SER A 21 7.78 34.33 4.18
N SER A 22 6.88 35.27 4.44
CA SER A 22 7.09 36.37 5.38
C SER A 22 7.44 35.80 6.76
N PRO A 23 8.43 36.36 7.47
CA PRO A 23 8.73 36.00 8.85
C PRO A 23 7.56 36.27 9.82
N HIS A 24 6.57 37.02 9.38
CA HIS A 24 5.32 37.30 10.11
C HIS A 24 4.12 36.48 9.62
N ALA A 25 4.34 35.47 8.76
CA ALA A 25 3.25 34.59 8.31
C ALA A 25 2.61 33.88 9.50
N PRO A 26 1.26 33.69 9.51
CA PRO A 26 0.58 32.98 10.59
C PRO A 26 1.11 31.57 10.75
N LYS A 27 1.62 31.21 11.94
CA LYS A 27 2.15 29.86 12.24
C LYS A 27 1.09 28.76 12.20
N GLU A 28 -0.16 29.15 12.14
CA GLU A 28 -1.31 28.25 12.15
C GLU A 28 -1.89 27.98 10.76
N LEU A 29 -1.28 28.56 9.70
CA LEU A 29 -1.77 28.48 8.32
C LEU A 29 -0.85 27.63 7.44
N ALA A 30 -1.45 26.69 6.71
CA ALA A 30 -0.79 25.99 5.61
C ALA A 30 -1.60 26.10 4.31
N GLU A 31 -0.90 26.04 3.19
CA GLU A 31 -1.49 25.96 1.84
C GLU A 31 -1.51 24.50 1.37
N VAL A 32 -2.60 24.12 0.70
CA VAL A 32 -2.82 22.76 0.22
C VAL A 32 -3.11 22.76 -1.27
N THR A 33 -2.44 21.90 -2.01
CA THR A 33 -2.78 21.60 -3.40
C THR A 33 -2.91 20.11 -3.62
N PHE A 34 -3.83 19.71 -4.49
CA PHE A 34 -4.02 18.34 -4.91
C PHE A 34 -4.37 18.31 -6.40
N ARG A 35 -3.42 17.97 -7.24
CA ARG A 35 -3.54 18.11 -8.70
C ARG A 35 -3.22 16.80 -9.42
N ALA A 36 -3.78 16.64 -10.62
CA ALA A 36 -3.32 15.62 -11.55
C ALA A 36 -1.85 15.87 -11.91
N ALA A 37 -1.01 14.85 -11.79
CA ALA A 37 0.37 14.93 -12.21
C ALA A 37 0.44 14.85 -13.74
N GLN A 38 1.26 15.70 -14.37
CA GLN A 38 1.60 15.54 -15.76
C GLN A 38 2.41 14.25 -15.89
N ARG A 39 2.07 13.43 -16.89
CA ARG A 39 2.85 12.22 -17.21
C ARG A 39 4.27 12.61 -17.60
N VAL A 40 5.23 12.22 -16.79
CA VAL A 40 6.65 12.33 -17.11
C VAL A 40 7.21 10.91 -17.07
N GLY A 41 7.46 10.30 -18.22
CA GLY A 41 8.00 8.95 -18.33
C GLY A 41 7.04 7.83 -17.90
N ALA A 42 7.59 6.71 -17.44
CA ALA A 42 6.86 5.49 -17.04
C ALA A 42 6.32 5.51 -15.59
N HIS A 43 6.22 6.69 -14.94
CA HIS A 43 5.82 6.79 -13.56
C HIS A 43 4.39 6.32 -13.29
N PRO A 44 4.16 5.55 -12.20
CA PRO A 44 2.85 5.04 -11.84
C PRO A 44 1.89 6.16 -11.38
N GLU A 45 2.43 7.26 -10.84
CA GLU A 45 1.65 8.33 -10.24
C GLU A 45 0.90 9.17 -11.28
N ARG A 46 -0.35 9.48 -10.99
CA ARG A 46 -1.20 10.36 -11.81
C ARG A 46 -1.73 11.56 -11.05
N SER A 47 -1.44 11.64 -9.75
CA SER A 47 -1.92 12.71 -8.89
C SER A 47 -0.94 12.95 -7.75
N ARG A 48 -0.83 14.19 -7.32
CA ARG A 48 0.03 14.65 -6.22
C ARG A 48 -0.73 15.48 -5.25
N GLY A 49 -0.48 15.23 -3.96
CA GLY A 49 -0.84 16.11 -2.87
C GLY A 49 0.38 16.85 -2.36
N ALA A 50 0.25 18.13 -2.08
CA ALA A 50 1.25 18.90 -1.36
C ALA A 50 0.58 19.77 -0.31
N MET A 51 1.21 19.88 0.87
CA MET A 51 0.84 20.79 1.95
C MET A 51 2.10 21.54 2.36
N ARG A 52 2.02 22.88 2.40
CA ARG A 52 3.13 23.75 2.75
C ARG A 52 2.75 24.67 3.91
N SER A 53 3.58 24.69 4.94
CA SER A 53 3.47 25.71 5.99
C SER A 53 3.79 27.10 5.44
N MET A 54 2.99 28.08 5.82
CA MET A 54 3.25 29.47 5.48
C MET A 54 4.32 30.10 6.38
N ALA A 55 4.46 29.61 7.62
CA ALA A 55 5.43 30.13 8.57
C ALA A 55 6.82 29.50 8.39
N SER A 56 7.00 28.21 8.58
CA SER A 56 8.30 27.55 8.44
C SER A 56 8.74 27.39 6.98
N GLY A 57 7.80 27.32 6.04
CA GLY A 57 8.06 26.99 4.65
C GLY A 57 8.26 25.51 4.41
N ALA A 58 8.13 24.67 5.45
CA ALA A 58 8.18 23.23 5.33
C ALA A 58 7.05 22.73 4.42
N ALA A 59 7.36 21.73 3.61
CA ALA A 59 6.40 21.16 2.68
C ALA A 59 6.41 19.64 2.75
N PHE A 60 5.21 19.05 2.68
CA PHE A 60 5.00 17.63 2.55
C PHE A 60 4.45 17.30 1.17
N HIS A 61 5.02 16.31 0.51
CA HIS A 61 4.61 15.85 -0.80
C HIS A 61 4.24 14.36 -0.78
N CYS A 62 3.20 13.99 -1.50
CA CYS A 62 2.81 12.59 -1.68
C CYS A 62 2.18 12.35 -3.05
N ALA A 63 2.25 11.11 -3.51
CA ALA A 63 1.80 10.66 -4.81
C ALA A 63 0.66 9.64 -4.72
N TYR A 64 -0.23 9.64 -5.70
CA TYR A 64 -1.35 8.71 -5.82
C TYR A 64 -1.56 8.28 -7.27
N LEU A 65 -2.16 7.10 -7.46
CA LEU A 65 -2.51 6.60 -8.79
C LEU A 65 -3.61 7.43 -9.45
N HIS A 66 -4.51 8.02 -8.67
CA HIS A 66 -5.62 8.84 -9.17
C HIS A 66 -6.03 9.93 -8.17
N ALA A 67 -6.47 11.07 -8.72
CA ALA A 67 -7.04 12.18 -7.95
C ALA A 67 -8.45 11.83 -7.47
N THR A 68 -8.56 11.05 -6.41
CA THR A 68 -9.83 10.70 -5.77
C THR A 68 -10.03 11.47 -4.47
N GLN A 69 -11.27 11.56 -3.99
CA GLN A 69 -11.54 12.16 -2.69
C GLN A 69 -10.84 11.40 -1.55
N GLN A 70 -10.75 10.08 -1.64
CA GLN A 70 -10.04 9.26 -0.65
C GLN A 70 -8.55 9.61 -0.62
N ALA A 71 -7.91 9.71 -1.78
CA ALA A 71 -6.51 10.10 -1.89
C ALA A 71 -6.25 11.53 -1.37
N PHE A 72 -7.18 12.45 -1.65
CA PHE A 72 -7.13 13.81 -1.14
C PHE A 72 -7.18 13.86 0.40
N LEU A 73 -8.11 13.13 1.02
CA LEU A 73 -8.24 13.07 2.47
C LEU A 73 -7.04 12.34 3.13
N GLU A 74 -6.57 11.25 2.52
CA GLU A 74 -5.39 10.52 3.00
C GLU A 74 -4.11 11.38 2.91
N ALA A 75 -3.98 12.22 1.88
CA ALA A 75 -2.86 13.15 1.76
C ALA A 75 -2.77 14.13 2.95
N HIS A 76 -3.92 14.56 3.48
CA HIS A 76 -3.95 15.41 4.68
C HIS A 76 -3.49 14.65 5.92
N GLU A 77 -3.97 13.44 6.16
CA GLU A 77 -3.56 12.65 7.32
C GLU A 77 -2.06 12.36 7.31
N ARG A 78 -1.52 12.02 6.13
CA ARG A 78 -0.08 11.84 5.97
C ARG A 78 0.71 13.13 6.22
N ALA A 79 0.19 14.28 5.74
CA ALA A 79 0.80 15.57 6.01
C ALA A 79 0.73 15.94 7.50
N PHE A 80 -0.40 15.73 8.17
CA PHE A 80 -0.54 15.98 9.60
C PHE A 80 0.44 15.12 10.42
N ALA A 81 0.63 13.85 10.04
CA ALA A 81 1.63 12.98 10.66
C ALA A 81 3.06 13.50 10.45
N TYR A 82 3.41 13.98 9.24
CA TYR A 82 4.71 14.58 8.95
C TYR A 82 4.97 15.84 9.78
N PHE A 83 4.00 16.76 9.84
CA PHE A 83 4.12 18.00 10.62
C PHE A 83 4.07 17.75 12.15
N GLY A 84 3.55 16.60 12.57
CA GLY A 84 3.35 16.27 13.99
C GLY A 84 2.17 16.98 14.63
N GLY A 85 1.22 17.50 13.83
CA GLY A 85 0.04 18.20 14.28
C GLY A 85 -0.82 18.72 13.13
N VAL A 86 -1.92 19.38 13.45
CA VAL A 86 -2.89 19.91 12.49
C VAL A 86 -2.87 21.43 12.50
N PHE A 87 -2.68 22.04 11.35
CA PHE A 87 -2.80 23.49 11.20
C PHE A 87 -4.23 23.92 11.47
N ARG A 88 -4.43 25.02 12.20
CA ARG A 88 -5.79 25.56 12.50
C ARG A 88 -6.52 25.99 11.24
N LYS A 89 -5.77 26.45 10.22
CA LYS A 89 -6.32 26.90 8.94
C LYS A 89 -5.59 26.24 7.78
N LEU A 90 -6.36 25.71 6.85
CA LEU A 90 -5.84 25.16 5.60
C LEU A 90 -6.44 25.92 4.42
N ARG A 91 -5.58 26.51 3.62
CA ARG A 91 -5.97 27.23 2.41
C ARG A 91 -5.92 26.35 1.20
N TYR A 92 -7.00 26.32 0.45
CA TYR A 92 -7.19 25.46 -0.71
C TYR A 92 -7.35 26.27 -1.99
N ASP A 93 -6.79 25.73 -3.07
CA ASP A 93 -7.27 26.03 -4.41
C ASP A 93 -8.68 25.43 -4.62
N ASN A 94 -9.34 25.79 -5.73
CA ASN A 94 -10.67 25.26 -6.10
C ASN A 94 -10.60 23.76 -6.45
N LEU A 95 -10.58 22.90 -5.45
CA LEU A 95 -10.45 21.45 -5.60
C LEU A 95 -11.81 20.76 -5.60
N THR A 96 -12.13 20.05 -6.67
CA THR A 96 -13.37 19.26 -6.80
C THR A 96 -13.50 18.17 -5.74
N SER A 97 -12.40 17.74 -5.13
CA SER A 97 -12.39 16.75 -4.04
C SER A 97 -12.97 17.29 -2.73
N ALA A 98 -12.83 18.60 -2.49
CA ALA A 98 -13.34 19.29 -1.30
C ALA A 98 -14.67 20.00 -1.57
N VAL A 99 -14.88 20.47 -2.80
CA VAL A 99 -15.94 21.40 -3.18
C VAL A 99 -16.92 20.74 -4.14
N LYS A 100 -18.21 20.76 -3.79
CA LYS A 100 -19.30 20.32 -4.65
C LYS A 100 -19.69 21.39 -5.66
N LYS A 101 -19.71 22.65 -5.24
CA LYS A 101 -20.10 23.79 -6.07
C LYS A 101 -19.36 25.05 -5.64
N VAL A 102 -18.83 25.78 -6.62
CA VAL A 102 -18.25 27.11 -6.44
C VAL A 102 -19.39 28.15 -6.42
N LEU A 103 -19.48 28.94 -5.37
CA LEU A 103 -20.42 30.04 -5.24
C LEU A 103 -19.71 31.39 -5.51
N ARG A 104 -20.39 32.51 -5.36
CA ARG A 104 -19.75 33.82 -5.55
C ARG A 104 -18.67 34.09 -4.47
N GLY A 105 -17.54 34.67 -4.86
CA GLY A 105 -16.41 35.00 -3.99
C GLY A 105 -15.70 33.74 -3.46
N SER A 106 -15.33 33.77 -2.19
CA SER A 106 -14.67 32.66 -1.47
C SER A 106 -15.63 31.56 -0.98
N ARG A 107 -16.96 31.77 -1.13
CA ARG A 107 -17.96 30.82 -0.66
C ARG A 107 -17.98 29.55 -1.51
N ARG A 108 -18.04 28.37 -0.85
CA ARG A 108 -18.07 27.06 -1.47
C ARG A 108 -19.09 26.16 -0.80
N GLU A 109 -19.79 25.36 -1.59
CA GLU A 109 -20.55 24.21 -1.08
C GLU A 109 -19.59 23.03 -0.96
N GLN A 110 -19.19 22.72 0.28
CA GLN A 110 -18.27 21.62 0.58
C GLN A 110 -18.99 20.27 0.47
N THR A 111 -18.25 19.21 0.13
CA THR A 111 -18.80 17.85 0.18
C THR A 111 -19.05 17.47 1.64
N ALA A 112 -20.16 16.78 1.92
CA ALA A 112 -20.49 16.34 3.29
C ALA A 112 -19.33 15.59 3.96
N ARG A 113 -18.63 14.78 3.17
CA ARG A 113 -17.48 14.02 3.64
C ARG A 113 -16.29 14.89 4.03
N PHE A 114 -16.01 15.93 3.28
CA PHE A 114 -14.97 16.90 3.64
C PHE A 114 -15.33 17.69 4.90
N VAL A 115 -16.62 18.02 5.08
CA VAL A 115 -17.10 18.66 6.32
C VAL A 115 -16.87 17.76 7.53
N VAL A 116 -17.22 16.48 7.45
CA VAL A 116 -16.96 15.50 8.52
C VAL A 116 -15.46 15.38 8.79
N PHE A 117 -14.65 15.29 7.76
CA PHE A 117 -13.19 15.17 7.87
C PHE A 117 -12.57 16.37 8.58
N ARG A 118 -12.89 17.60 8.14
CA ARG A 118 -12.34 18.82 8.77
C ARG A 118 -12.82 19.00 10.21
N SER A 119 -14.03 18.55 10.52
CA SER A 119 -14.56 18.58 11.89
C SER A 119 -13.83 17.59 12.80
N HIS A 120 -13.51 16.40 12.29
CA HIS A 120 -12.69 15.40 13.00
C HIS A 120 -11.31 15.96 13.34
N TRP A 121 -10.63 16.56 12.37
CA TRP A 121 -9.29 17.15 12.52
C TRP A 121 -9.30 18.58 13.07
N ARG A 122 -10.47 19.20 13.28
CA ARG A 122 -10.69 20.49 13.91
C ARG A 122 -10.02 21.68 13.23
N PHE A 123 -9.85 21.65 11.90
CA PHE A 123 -9.29 22.75 11.14
C PHE A 123 -10.36 23.55 10.38
N GLU A 124 -10.06 24.82 10.11
CA GLU A 124 -10.82 25.68 9.22
C GLU A 124 -10.32 25.58 7.78
N ALA A 125 -11.26 25.52 6.82
CA ALA A 125 -10.93 25.49 5.40
C ALA A 125 -11.20 26.87 4.78
N GLU A 126 -10.13 27.49 4.29
CA GLU A 126 -10.20 28.72 3.48
C GLU A 126 -10.05 28.34 1.99
N PHE A 127 -10.79 29.02 1.11
CA PHE A 127 -10.69 28.79 -0.32
C PHE A 127 -10.27 30.05 -1.03
N CYS A 128 -9.24 29.95 -1.88
CA CYS A 128 -8.75 31.07 -2.67
C CYS A 128 -9.86 31.64 -3.57
N THR A 129 -9.84 32.94 -3.74
CA THR A 129 -10.74 33.63 -4.68
C THR A 129 -10.36 33.29 -6.11
N PRO A 130 -11.31 32.93 -6.99
CA PRO A 130 -11.00 32.69 -8.40
C PRO A 130 -10.33 33.91 -9.04
N ALA A 131 -9.28 33.67 -9.82
CA ALA A 131 -8.53 34.69 -10.57
C ALA A 131 -7.67 35.70 -9.74
N GLU A 132 -7.35 35.37 -8.47
CA GLU A 132 -6.36 36.11 -7.69
C GLU A 132 -5.04 35.30 -7.53
N PRO A 133 -4.04 35.52 -8.41
CA PRO A 133 -2.80 34.73 -8.41
C PRO A 133 -1.94 34.90 -7.17
N HIS A 134 -1.99 36.06 -6.52
CA HIS A 134 -1.15 36.37 -5.34
C HIS A 134 -1.55 35.60 -4.08
N GLU A 135 -2.77 35.07 -4.01
CA GLU A 135 -3.17 34.20 -2.90
C GLU A 135 -2.55 32.79 -2.95
N LYS A 136 -1.87 32.42 -4.08
CA LYS A 136 -1.35 31.07 -4.35
C LYS A 136 0.18 30.98 -4.42
N GLY A 137 0.88 32.09 -4.25
CA GLY A 137 2.32 32.18 -4.56
C GLY A 137 3.20 31.20 -3.80
N GLY A 138 2.83 30.81 -2.58
CA GLY A 138 3.64 29.96 -1.73
C GLY A 138 3.73 28.52 -2.22
N ILE A 139 2.60 27.86 -2.39
CA ILE A 139 2.56 26.43 -2.76
C ILE A 139 2.93 26.20 -4.23
N GLU A 140 2.67 27.14 -5.13
CA GLU A 140 3.08 27.04 -6.54
C GLU A 140 4.60 27.21 -6.69
N GLY A 141 5.18 28.15 -5.95
CA GLY A 141 6.63 28.33 -5.86
C GLY A 141 7.33 27.08 -5.31
N GLU A 142 6.75 26.48 -4.26
CA GLU A 142 7.24 25.25 -3.65
C GLU A 142 7.18 24.07 -4.62
N ALA A 143 6.06 23.88 -5.31
CA ALA A 143 5.94 22.82 -6.30
C ALA A 143 6.96 22.95 -7.44
N GLY A 144 7.27 24.19 -7.84
CA GLY A 144 8.33 24.49 -8.81
C GLY A 144 9.73 24.21 -8.27
N TYR A 145 10.02 24.60 -7.03
CA TYR A 145 11.27 24.31 -6.33
C TYR A 145 11.48 22.80 -6.21
N PHE A 146 10.53 22.09 -5.63
CA PHE A 146 10.59 20.66 -5.39
C PHE A 146 10.84 19.87 -6.69
N ARG A 147 10.15 20.26 -7.77
CA ARG A 147 10.37 19.65 -9.09
C ARG A 147 11.80 19.85 -9.61
N ARG A 148 12.38 21.02 -9.45
CA ARG A 148 13.74 21.31 -9.95
C ARG A 148 14.82 20.59 -9.15
N ASN A 149 14.65 20.43 -7.85
CA ASN A 149 15.67 19.90 -6.96
C ASN A 149 15.59 18.37 -6.76
N HIS A 150 14.38 17.80 -6.75
CA HIS A 150 14.18 16.37 -6.44
C HIS A 150 13.65 15.55 -7.63
N TRP A 151 13.35 16.21 -8.78
CA TRP A 151 12.69 15.55 -9.92
C TRP A 151 13.39 15.74 -11.24
N VAL A 152 14.61 16.21 -11.23
CA VAL A 152 15.47 16.33 -12.41
C VAL A 152 16.88 15.83 -12.04
N PRO A 153 17.28 14.64 -12.53
CA PRO A 153 16.50 13.70 -13.34
C PRO A 153 15.31 13.11 -12.62
N VAL A 154 14.32 12.61 -13.37
CA VAL A 154 13.12 12.01 -12.78
C VAL A 154 13.52 10.73 -12.03
N PRO A 155 13.28 10.61 -10.71
CA PRO A 155 13.70 9.45 -9.95
C PRO A 155 12.93 8.19 -10.36
N GLU A 156 13.63 7.06 -10.43
CA GLU A 156 13.00 5.75 -10.64
C GLU A 156 12.39 5.24 -9.35
N ALA A 157 11.24 4.57 -9.44
CA ALA A 157 10.57 3.94 -8.32
C ALA A 157 9.96 2.61 -8.75
N ALA A 158 10.12 1.59 -7.93
CA ALA A 158 9.59 0.25 -8.20
C ALA A 158 8.06 0.25 -8.20
N ASP A 159 7.46 0.97 -7.26
CA ASP A 159 6.01 1.09 -7.11
C ASP A 159 5.62 2.43 -6.45
N LEU A 160 4.33 2.60 -6.17
CA LEU A 160 3.80 3.81 -5.53
C LEU A 160 4.27 3.95 -4.07
N ALA A 161 4.46 2.85 -3.36
CA ALA A 161 4.93 2.88 -1.96
C ALA A 161 6.39 3.34 -1.91
N ASP A 162 7.23 2.78 -2.77
CA ASP A 162 8.63 3.20 -2.94
C ASP A 162 8.72 4.69 -3.33
N ARG A 163 7.88 5.12 -4.28
CA ARG A 163 7.81 6.54 -4.66
C ARG A 163 7.44 7.45 -3.50
N ASN A 164 6.47 7.05 -2.68
CA ASN A 164 6.07 7.85 -1.52
C ASN A 164 7.11 7.85 -0.41
N ARG A 165 7.93 6.81 -0.31
CA ARG A 165 9.08 6.76 0.60
C ARG A 165 10.16 7.78 0.17
N GLN A 166 10.54 7.77 -1.11
CA GLN A 166 11.47 8.75 -1.69
C GLN A 166 10.98 10.19 -1.47
N LEU A 167 9.69 10.47 -1.75
CA LEU A 167 9.11 11.79 -1.53
C LEU A 167 9.17 12.24 -0.06
N LEU A 168 9.03 11.32 0.89
CA LEU A 168 9.14 11.63 2.31
C LEU A 168 10.60 11.93 2.69
N GLU A 169 11.55 11.17 2.15
CA GLU A 169 12.99 11.40 2.33
C GLU A 169 13.39 12.78 1.76
N ASP A 170 12.92 13.11 0.54
CA ASP A 170 13.11 14.43 -0.07
C ASP A 170 12.54 15.57 0.80
N CYS A 171 11.36 15.38 1.38
CA CYS A 171 10.76 16.39 2.28
C CYS A 171 11.59 16.57 3.56
N GLN A 172 12.16 15.48 4.11
CA GLN A 172 13.02 15.53 5.30
C GLN A 172 14.37 16.15 4.98
N GLU A 173 14.95 15.91 3.80
CA GLU A 173 16.17 16.56 3.35
C GLU A 173 15.98 18.08 3.24
N ASP A 174 14.84 18.52 2.71
CA ASP A 174 14.48 19.94 2.61
C ASP A 174 14.33 20.65 3.96
N GLU A 175 14.22 19.94 5.08
CA GLU A 175 14.22 20.55 6.42
C GLU A 175 15.55 21.23 6.75
N HIS A 176 16.65 20.82 6.13
CA HIS A 176 17.96 21.46 6.26
C HIS A 176 18.10 22.75 5.43
N ARG A 177 17.17 23.00 4.54
CA ARG A 177 17.18 24.17 3.65
C ARG A 177 17.02 25.47 4.43
N LEU A 178 17.83 26.47 4.06
CA LEU A 178 17.66 27.86 4.47
C LEU A 178 16.96 28.64 3.35
N ILE A 179 15.79 29.17 3.62
CA ILE A 179 15.05 30.03 2.67
C ILE A 179 15.62 31.42 2.69
N ALA A 180 15.82 32.04 1.51
CA ALA A 180 16.33 33.38 1.40
C ALA A 180 15.54 34.38 2.26
N GLY A 181 16.24 35.24 3.00
CA GLY A 181 15.65 36.20 3.94
C GLY A 181 15.23 35.62 5.30
N ARG A 182 15.54 34.34 5.59
CA ARG A 182 15.32 33.72 6.90
C ARG A 182 16.65 33.43 7.61
N GLU A 183 16.63 33.55 8.93
CA GLU A 183 17.77 33.24 9.78
C GLU A 183 17.83 31.75 10.18
N GLN A 184 16.71 31.04 10.10
CA GLN A 184 16.57 29.66 10.54
C GLN A 184 16.27 28.71 9.37
N THR A 185 16.72 27.46 9.50
CA THR A 185 16.36 26.39 8.55
C THR A 185 14.87 26.11 8.64
N VAL A 186 14.35 25.48 7.60
CA VAL A 186 12.96 25.00 7.53
C VAL A 186 12.62 24.11 8.73
N GLY A 187 13.48 23.15 9.08
CA GLY A 187 13.28 22.25 10.21
C GLY A 187 13.27 22.97 11.57
N ALA A 188 14.18 23.95 11.77
CA ALA A 188 14.18 24.76 12.99
C ALA A 188 12.86 25.57 13.10
N GLY A 189 12.36 26.11 11.99
CA GLY A 189 11.06 26.77 11.92
C GLY A 189 9.90 25.81 12.25
N MET A 190 9.95 24.54 11.77
CA MET A 190 8.95 23.53 12.11
C MET A 190 8.88 23.21 13.60
N VAL A 191 10.02 23.14 14.29
CA VAL A 191 10.03 22.89 15.74
C VAL A 191 9.24 23.95 16.49
N ILE A 192 9.46 25.23 16.16
CA ILE A 192 8.72 26.35 16.75
C ILE A 192 7.24 26.30 16.37
N GLU A 193 6.93 25.94 15.12
CA GLU A 193 5.57 25.89 14.60
C GLU A 193 4.72 24.82 15.25
N ARG A 194 5.31 23.64 15.58
CA ARG A 194 4.63 22.52 16.25
C ARG A 194 3.96 22.92 17.55
N GLU A 195 4.48 23.89 18.29
CA GLU A 195 3.87 24.39 19.51
C GLU A 195 2.52 25.07 19.27
N HIS A 196 2.24 25.52 18.05
CA HIS A 196 1.01 26.21 17.65
C HIS A 196 0.00 25.28 16.94
N LEU A 197 0.41 24.08 16.54
CA LEU A 197 -0.47 23.13 15.88
C LEU A 197 -1.47 22.49 16.86
N LEU A 198 -2.62 22.11 16.34
CA LEU A 198 -3.56 21.28 17.10
C LEU A 198 -2.98 19.86 17.23
N PRO A 199 -3.16 19.19 18.37
CA PRO A 199 -2.70 17.82 18.54
C PRO A 199 -3.42 16.88 17.57
N LEU A 200 -2.71 15.85 17.12
CA LEU A 200 -3.28 14.77 16.34
C LEU A 200 -4.42 14.08 17.12
N ALA A 201 -5.44 13.65 16.41
CA ALA A 201 -6.46 12.80 16.99
C ALA A 201 -5.86 11.39 17.26
N ASN A 202 -6.37 10.70 18.31
CA ASN A 202 -5.92 9.35 18.67
C ASN A 202 -6.22 8.33 17.54
N GLU A 203 -7.26 8.59 16.76
CA GLU A 203 -7.66 7.74 15.63
C GLU A 203 -7.78 8.60 14.38
N GLY A 204 -7.39 8.03 13.23
CA GLY A 204 -7.59 8.65 11.93
C GLY A 204 -9.08 8.75 11.55
N ALA A 205 -9.40 9.62 10.61
CA ALA A 205 -10.76 9.71 10.08
C ALA A 205 -11.09 8.49 9.20
N ASP A 206 -12.36 8.11 9.10
CA ASP A 206 -12.77 7.07 8.14
C ASP A 206 -12.72 7.62 6.70
N LEU A 207 -11.60 7.31 6.03
CA LEU A 207 -11.31 7.76 4.67
C LEU A 207 -11.97 6.88 3.60
N ALA A 208 -12.56 5.73 3.98
CA ALA A 208 -13.11 4.80 3.03
C ALA A 208 -14.44 5.26 2.43
N GLN A 209 -14.67 5.04 1.16
CA GLN A 209 -16.01 5.04 0.59
C GLN A 209 -16.66 3.70 0.92
N THR A 210 -17.74 3.75 1.69
CA THR A 210 -18.41 2.55 2.21
C THR A 210 -19.61 2.16 1.35
N SER A 211 -19.86 0.85 1.25
CA SER A 211 -21.05 0.29 0.62
C SER A 211 -21.41 -1.07 1.23
N PHE A 212 -22.70 -1.38 1.31
CA PHE A 212 -23.20 -2.68 1.74
C PHE A 212 -23.60 -3.49 0.51
N LEU A 213 -23.05 -4.68 0.37
CA LEU A 213 -23.12 -5.48 -0.84
C LEU A 213 -23.42 -6.93 -0.51
N THR A 214 -24.04 -7.62 -1.47
CA THR A 214 -24.34 -9.06 -1.38
C THR A 214 -23.38 -9.84 -2.28
N VAL A 215 -22.82 -10.93 -1.76
CA VAL A 215 -21.95 -11.84 -2.52
C VAL A 215 -22.75 -12.55 -3.58
N ASN A 216 -22.29 -12.51 -4.82
CA ASN A 216 -22.91 -13.19 -5.96
C ASN A 216 -22.57 -14.69 -6.01
N GLY A 217 -23.17 -15.43 -6.96
CA GLY A 217 -22.94 -16.86 -7.15
C GLY A 217 -21.51 -17.27 -7.48
N LEU A 218 -20.64 -16.30 -7.82
CA LEU A 218 -19.21 -16.53 -8.11
C LEU A 218 -18.31 -16.21 -6.92
N GLY A 219 -18.85 -15.98 -5.72
CA GLY A 219 -18.05 -15.58 -4.57
C GLY A 219 -17.44 -14.18 -4.70
N CYS A 220 -18.14 -13.25 -5.31
CA CYS A 220 -17.64 -11.91 -5.59
C CYS A 220 -18.63 -10.82 -5.21
N VAL A 221 -18.11 -9.61 -4.96
CA VAL A 221 -18.88 -8.38 -4.79
C VAL A 221 -18.45 -7.32 -5.79
N LYS A 222 -19.37 -6.46 -6.21
CA LYS A 222 -19.08 -5.35 -7.13
C LYS A 222 -18.87 -4.07 -6.32
N VAL A 223 -17.62 -3.64 -6.21
CA VAL A 223 -17.25 -2.37 -5.55
C VAL A 223 -16.95 -1.34 -6.63
N LEU A 224 -17.66 -0.22 -6.60
CA LEU A 224 -17.58 0.81 -7.67
C LEU A 224 -17.87 0.18 -9.04
N THR A 225 -16.85 0.11 -9.92
CA THR A 225 -16.97 -0.44 -11.28
C THR A 225 -16.35 -1.83 -11.43
N ASN A 226 -15.69 -2.35 -10.41
CA ASN A 226 -14.91 -3.59 -10.46
C ASN A 226 -15.48 -4.67 -9.56
N THR A 227 -15.12 -5.91 -9.85
CA THR A 227 -15.57 -7.09 -9.11
C THR A 227 -14.40 -7.67 -8.33
N TYR A 228 -14.59 -7.89 -7.03
CA TYR A 228 -13.59 -8.41 -6.12
C TYR A 228 -14.04 -9.71 -5.49
N SER A 229 -13.17 -10.70 -5.42
CA SER A 229 -13.47 -11.98 -4.78
C SER A 229 -13.52 -11.84 -3.26
N VAL A 230 -14.32 -12.70 -2.61
CA VAL A 230 -14.43 -12.76 -1.16
C VAL A 230 -14.62 -14.22 -0.72
N PRO A 231 -14.01 -14.66 0.40
CA PRO A 231 -14.09 -16.04 0.87
C PRO A 231 -15.43 -16.32 1.60
N LEU A 232 -16.55 -15.97 0.98
CA LEU A 232 -17.89 -16.13 1.51
C LEU A 232 -18.81 -16.78 0.48
N SER A 233 -19.80 -17.49 0.98
CA SER A 233 -20.84 -18.09 0.14
C SER A 233 -21.75 -17.02 -0.48
N ALA A 234 -22.38 -17.37 -1.62
CA ALA A 234 -23.38 -16.53 -2.26
C ALA A 234 -24.50 -16.14 -1.28
N GLY A 235 -24.98 -14.90 -1.35
CA GLY A 235 -25.96 -14.34 -0.43
C GLY A 235 -25.36 -13.70 0.83
N GLY A 236 -24.09 -13.94 1.14
CA GLY A 236 -23.42 -13.32 2.27
C GLY A 236 -23.41 -11.78 2.16
N GLN A 237 -23.61 -11.09 3.28
CA GLN A 237 -23.59 -9.62 3.33
C GLN A 237 -22.18 -9.14 3.63
N VAL A 238 -21.70 -8.16 2.87
CA VAL A 238 -20.36 -7.59 2.97
C VAL A 238 -20.43 -6.08 3.08
N HIS A 239 -19.72 -5.53 4.06
CA HIS A 239 -19.46 -4.11 4.15
C HIS A 239 -18.13 -3.81 3.45
N ALA A 240 -18.18 -3.19 2.29
CA ALA A 240 -17.02 -2.83 1.50
C ALA A 240 -16.54 -1.43 1.85
N LYS A 241 -15.24 -1.28 2.08
CA LYS A 241 -14.52 -0.03 2.35
C LYS A 241 -13.48 0.21 1.26
N ALA A 242 -13.73 1.19 0.37
CA ALA A 242 -12.81 1.56 -0.70
C ALA A 242 -11.97 2.77 -0.30
N TYR A 243 -10.67 2.55 -0.09
CA TYR A 243 -9.64 3.55 0.19
C TYR A 243 -8.96 4.05 -1.10
N ALA A 244 -7.94 4.86 -0.97
CA ALA A 244 -7.16 5.35 -2.13
C ALA A 244 -6.41 4.22 -2.84
N SER A 245 -5.78 3.30 -2.12
CA SER A 245 -4.93 2.23 -2.68
C SER A 245 -5.53 0.82 -2.55
N ARG A 246 -6.52 0.62 -1.69
CA ARG A 246 -7.05 -0.71 -1.37
C ARG A 246 -8.56 -0.73 -1.23
N VAL A 247 -9.11 -1.93 -1.34
CA VAL A 247 -10.51 -2.25 -1.03
C VAL A 247 -10.50 -3.31 0.07
N GLU A 248 -11.19 -3.04 1.16
CA GLU A 248 -11.38 -3.98 2.26
C GLU A 248 -12.83 -4.46 2.29
N LEU A 249 -13.00 -5.76 2.45
CA LEU A 249 -14.31 -6.41 2.54
C LEU A 249 -14.49 -6.97 3.95
N TRP A 250 -15.52 -6.51 4.62
CA TRP A 250 -15.79 -6.81 6.02
C TRP A 250 -17.08 -7.61 6.16
N HIS A 251 -17.07 -8.65 7.00
CA HIS A 251 -18.21 -9.46 7.35
C HIS A 251 -18.20 -9.77 8.84
N GLY A 252 -19.34 -9.57 9.53
CA GLY A 252 -19.43 -9.82 10.97
C GLY A 252 -18.40 -9.05 11.82
N GLY A 253 -18.04 -7.82 11.41
CA GLY A 253 -17.04 -7.00 12.13
C GLY A 253 -15.59 -7.38 11.87
N ARG A 254 -15.30 -8.35 10.99
CA ARG A 254 -13.94 -8.79 10.63
C ARG A 254 -13.62 -8.47 9.18
N CYS A 255 -12.40 -8.07 8.89
CA CYS A 255 -11.90 -7.93 7.52
C CYS A 255 -11.65 -9.34 6.96
N VAL A 256 -12.46 -9.76 5.99
CA VAL A 256 -12.42 -11.10 5.39
C VAL A 256 -11.62 -11.13 4.08
N ALA A 257 -11.45 -9.98 3.42
CA ALA A 257 -10.59 -9.86 2.25
C ALA A 257 -10.06 -8.43 2.11
N ARG A 258 -8.84 -8.33 1.58
CA ARG A 258 -8.19 -7.06 1.24
C ARG A 258 -7.57 -7.18 -0.14
N HIS A 259 -7.94 -6.29 -1.05
CA HIS A 259 -7.45 -6.26 -2.41
C HIS A 259 -6.78 -4.91 -2.71
N GLU A 260 -5.85 -4.90 -3.63
CA GLU A 260 -5.39 -3.66 -4.24
C GLU A 260 -6.54 -3.02 -5.03
N ARG A 261 -6.71 -1.70 -4.91
CA ARG A 261 -7.76 -0.99 -5.63
C ARG A 261 -7.43 -0.87 -7.11
N CYS A 262 -8.24 -1.49 -7.95
CA CYS A 262 -8.14 -1.36 -9.39
C CYS A 262 -8.92 -0.12 -9.87
N TYR A 263 -8.26 0.74 -10.64
CA TYR A 263 -8.84 1.96 -11.21
C TYR A 263 -9.29 1.80 -12.68
N ARG A 264 -8.97 0.66 -13.31
CA ARG A 264 -9.57 0.29 -14.60
C ARG A 264 -11.04 -0.06 -14.35
N ARG A 265 -11.87 0.05 -15.40
CA ARG A 265 -13.28 -0.29 -15.28
C ARG A 265 -13.56 -1.74 -15.66
N GLN A 266 -14.59 -2.33 -15.04
CA GLN A 266 -15.11 -3.66 -15.36
C GLN A 266 -14.07 -4.79 -15.22
N GLN A 267 -13.10 -4.61 -14.33
CA GLN A 267 -12.12 -5.64 -14.04
C GLN A 267 -12.61 -6.60 -12.96
N GLN A 268 -12.10 -7.83 -13.03
CA GLN A 268 -12.27 -8.85 -12.00
C GLN A 268 -10.92 -8.99 -11.28
N ILE A 269 -10.92 -8.80 -9.97
CA ILE A 269 -9.75 -8.95 -9.10
C ILE A 269 -10.03 -10.15 -8.21
N LEU A 270 -9.37 -11.26 -8.51
CA LEU A 270 -9.68 -12.57 -7.95
C LEU A 270 -8.45 -13.14 -7.25
N GLU A 271 -8.61 -13.42 -5.95
CA GLU A 271 -7.58 -14.10 -5.16
C GLU A 271 -7.85 -15.61 -5.20
N LEU A 272 -6.84 -16.40 -5.59
CA LEU A 272 -6.97 -17.86 -5.70
C LEU A 272 -7.36 -18.52 -4.38
N GLU A 273 -6.85 -17.98 -3.29
CA GLU A 273 -7.09 -18.44 -1.92
C GLU A 273 -8.58 -18.46 -1.55
N HIS A 274 -9.37 -17.53 -2.10
CA HIS A 274 -10.81 -17.45 -1.85
C HIS A 274 -11.61 -18.60 -2.47
N TYR A 275 -11.01 -19.33 -3.41
CA TYR A 275 -11.66 -20.39 -4.18
C TYR A 275 -11.16 -21.80 -3.83
N LEU A 276 -10.14 -21.96 -2.99
CA LEU A 276 -9.49 -23.25 -2.74
C LEU A 276 -10.47 -24.32 -2.25
N ASP A 277 -11.45 -23.97 -1.39
CA ASP A 277 -12.45 -24.92 -0.91
C ASP A 277 -13.43 -25.37 -1.99
N VAL A 278 -13.83 -24.48 -2.89
CA VAL A 278 -14.67 -24.80 -4.04
C VAL A 278 -13.90 -25.65 -5.05
N LEU A 279 -12.66 -25.28 -5.32
CA LEU A 279 -11.76 -25.99 -6.22
C LEU A 279 -11.39 -27.38 -5.68
N TYR A 280 -11.26 -27.55 -4.38
CA TYR A 280 -11.05 -28.86 -3.77
C TYR A 280 -12.20 -29.85 -4.06
N ARG A 281 -13.45 -29.35 -4.10
CA ARG A 281 -14.62 -30.15 -4.48
C ARG A 281 -14.66 -30.43 -5.98
N LYS A 282 -14.07 -29.56 -6.82
CA LYS A 282 -14.02 -29.68 -8.28
C LYS A 282 -12.58 -29.47 -8.80
N PRO A 283 -11.64 -30.38 -8.48
CA PRO A 283 -10.21 -30.16 -8.74
C PRO A 283 -9.88 -29.94 -10.20
N GLY A 284 -10.61 -30.57 -11.13
CA GLY A 284 -10.42 -30.38 -12.56
C GLY A 284 -10.63 -28.93 -13.06
N ALA A 285 -11.26 -28.07 -12.26
CA ALA A 285 -11.45 -26.67 -12.61
C ALA A 285 -10.22 -25.79 -12.29
N LEU A 286 -9.25 -26.25 -11.49
CA LEU A 286 -8.10 -25.44 -11.07
C LEU A 286 -7.29 -24.97 -12.27
N ALA A 287 -6.92 -25.85 -13.18
CA ALA A 287 -6.03 -25.54 -14.31
C ALA A 287 -6.57 -24.44 -15.24
N GLY A 288 -7.90 -24.39 -15.44
CA GLY A 288 -8.56 -23.37 -16.27
C GLY A 288 -9.22 -22.24 -15.48
N SER A 289 -8.91 -22.09 -14.18
CA SER A 289 -9.55 -21.08 -13.36
C SER A 289 -8.94 -19.68 -13.58
N LYS A 290 -9.79 -18.67 -13.71
CA LYS A 290 -9.34 -17.27 -13.82
C LYS A 290 -8.48 -16.81 -12.63
N PRO A 291 -8.76 -17.16 -11.37
CA PRO A 291 -7.89 -16.79 -10.26
C PRO A 291 -6.45 -17.32 -10.40
N LEU A 292 -6.27 -18.55 -10.90
CA LEU A 292 -4.95 -19.10 -11.16
C LEU A 292 -4.26 -18.36 -12.31
N GLU A 293 -5.01 -18.06 -13.39
CA GLU A 293 -4.48 -17.29 -14.51
C GLU A 293 -3.98 -15.91 -14.05
N GLN A 294 -4.77 -15.18 -13.25
CA GLN A 294 -4.37 -13.88 -12.70
C GLN A 294 -3.12 -13.99 -11.81
N ARG A 295 -3.04 -15.02 -10.98
CA ARG A 295 -1.87 -15.29 -10.14
C ARG A 295 -0.60 -15.54 -10.96
N ARG A 296 -0.71 -16.28 -12.06
CA ARG A 296 0.39 -16.50 -13.01
C ARG A 296 0.81 -15.20 -13.71
N GLN A 297 -0.15 -14.40 -14.18
CA GLN A 297 0.11 -13.10 -14.83
C GLN A 297 0.76 -12.10 -13.88
N ALA A 298 0.45 -12.17 -12.58
CA ALA A 298 1.07 -11.36 -11.54
C ALA A 298 2.48 -11.85 -11.13
N GLY A 299 2.99 -12.94 -11.70
CA GLY A 299 4.29 -13.51 -11.30
C GLY A 299 4.31 -14.19 -9.94
N LEU A 300 3.13 -14.42 -9.35
CA LEU A 300 2.97 -15.01 -8.02
C LEU A 300 2.83 -16.55 -8.05
N TRP A 301 3.09 -17.17 -9.20
CA TRP A 301 3.06 -18.61 -9.38
C TRP A 301 4.46 -19.10 -9.79
N PRO A 302 5.28 -19.58 -8.84
CA PRO A 302 6.62 -20.06 -9.14
C PRO A 302 6.62 -21.31 -10.06
N PRO A 303 7.62 -21.50 -10.93
CA PRO A 303 7.73 -22.70 -11.75
C PRO A 303 7.85 -24.00 -10.94
N SER A 304 8.33 -23.93 -9.69
CA SER A 304 8.37 -25.06 -8.76
C SER A 304 6.97 -25.61 -8.44
N PHE A 305 5.94 -24.77 -8.48
CA PHE A 305 4.56 -25.19 -8.24
C PHE A 305 3.98 -26.00 -9.40
N ASP A 306 4.35 -25.67 -10.64
CA ASP A 306 3.94 -26.51 -11.78
C ASP A 306 4.64 -27.87 -11.73
N ARG A 307 5.95 -27.93 -11.42
CA ARG A 307 6.71 -29.18 -11.31
C ARG A 307 6.15 -30.11 -10.23
N ILE A 308 5.86 -29.59 -9.04
CA ILE A 308 5.30 -30.43 -7.98
C ILE A 308 3.87 -30.87 -8.33
N TRP A 309 3.09 -30.02 -8.97
CA TRP A 309 1.73 -30.36 -9.39
C TRP A 309 1.73 -31.49 -10.44
N GLU A 310 2.61 -31.42 -11.43
CA GLU A 310 2.82 -32.48 -12.42
C GLU A 310 3.21 -33.79 -11.74
N ALA A 311 4.21 -33.79 -10.85
CA ALA A 311 4.65 -34.99 -10.11
C ALA A 311 3.52 -35.60 -9.24
N LEU A 312 2.71 -34.73 -8.59
CA LEU A 312 1.55 -35.17 -7.83
C LEU A 312 0.48 -35.81 -8.73
N MET A 313 0.23 -35.25 -9.93
CA MET A 313 -0.71 -35.86 -10.90
C MET A 313 -0.21 -37.17 -11.49
N GLU A 314 1.08 -37.29 -11.77
CA GLU A 314 1.68 -38.55 -12.25
C GLU A 314 1.56 -39.67 -11.20
N ARG A 315 1.82 -39.34 -9.93
CA ARG A 315 1.82 -40.31 -8.85
C ARG A 315 0.43 -40.72 -8.36
N HIS A 316 -0.48 -39.77 -8.25
CA HIS A 316 -1.79 -39.98 -7.61
C HIS A 316 -2.98 -39.88 -8.59
N GLY A 317 -2.70 -39.64 -9.86
CA GLY A 317 -3.71 -39.38 -10.87
C GLY A 317 -4.22 -37.93 -10.85
N LYS A 318 -4.83 -37.50 -11.95
CA LYS A 318 -5.18 -36.09 -12.20
C LYS A 318 -6.04 -35.45 -11.12
N GLN A 319 -7.05 -36.15 -10.61
CA GLN A 319 -7.97 -35.58 -9.61
C GLN A 319 -7.34 -35.52 -8.22
N SER A 320 -6.73 -36.62 -7.76
CA SER A 320 -6.13 -36.72 -6.44
C SER A 320 -4.88 -35.85 -6.32
N GLY A 321 -3.99 -35.86 -7.35
CA GLY A 321 -2.83 -35.01 -7.39
C GLY A 321 -3.16 -33.52 -7.38
N THR A 322 -4.23 -33.12 -8.10
CA THR A 322 -4.70 -31.74 -8.04
C THR A 322 -5.31 -31.37 -6.68
N LYS A 323 -5.99 -32.29 -5.98
CA LYS A 323 -6.43 -32.07 -4.59
C LYS A 323 -5.25 -31.83 -3.66
N GLN A 324 -4.22 -32.65 -3.77
CA GLN A 324 -2.99 -32.46 -2.96
C GLN A 324 -2.31 -31.11 -3.27
N MET A 325 -2.28 -30.67 -4.53
CA MET A 325 -1.81 -29.33 -4.87
C MET A 325 -2.64 -28.23 -4.20
N ILE A 326 -3.97 -28.38 -4.18
CA ILE A 326 -4.85 -27.43 -3.48
C ILE A 326 -4.58 -27.44 -1.97
N ASP A 327 -4.32 -28.61 -1.36
CA ASP A 327 -3.94 -28.70 0.05
C ASP A 327 -2.60 -28.00 0.32
N LEU A 328 -1.60 -28.12 -0.58
CA LEU A 328 -0.38 -27.34 -0.50
C LEU A 328 -0.65 -25.84 -0.58
N LEU A 329 -1.52 -25.39 -1.48
CA LEU A 329 -1.88 -23.97 -1.59
C LEU A 329 -2.58 -23.46 -0.31
N LYS A 330 -3.37 -24.31 0.38
CA LYS A 330 -3.95 -23.93 1.69
C LYS A 330 -2.90 -23.72 2.76
N LEU A 331 -1.77 -24.42 2.71
CA LEU A 331 -0.66 -24.20 3.65
C LEU A 331 -0.06 -22.79 3.52
N SER A 332 -0.12 -22.18 2.32
CA SER A 332 0.36 -20.81 2.14
C SER A 332 -0.41 -19.79 2.99
N GLN A 333 -1.68 -20.04 3.28
CA GLN A 333 -2.48 -19.16 4.15
C GLN A 333 -1.97 -19.16 5.59
N LYS A 334 -1.37 -20.28 6.04
CA LYS A 334 -0.87 -20.44 7.41
C LYS A 334 0.60 -20.02 7.54
N HIS A 335 1.44 -20.41 6.59
CA HIS A 335 2.90 -20.29 6.69
C HIS A 335 3.46 -19.15 5.80
N GLY A 336 2.67 -18.59 4.90
CA GLY A 336 3.10 -17.61 3.90
C GLY A 336 3.62 -18.28 2.61
N GLN A 337 3.56 -17.53 1.51
CA GLN A 337 3.89 -18.04 0.18
C GLN A 337 5.38 -18.33 0.03
N GLU A 338 6.26 -17.49 0.56
CA GLU A 338 7.71 -17.66 0.45
C GLU A 338 8.22 -18.92 1.16
N LYS A 339 7.71 -19.20 2.37
CA LYS A 339 8.05 -20.43 3.10
C LYS A 339 7.54 -21.67 2.36
N LEU A 340 6.30 -21.62 1.83
CA LEU A 340 5.77 -22.72 1.03
C LEU A 340 6.61 -22.96 -0.21
N GLN A 341 7.03 -21.92 -0.93
CA GLN A 341 7.87 -22.06 -2.11
C GLN A 341 9.20 -22.74 -1.78
N LYS A 342 9.90 -22.30 -0.72
CA LYS A 342 11.16 -22.91 -0.27
C LYS A 342 10.97 -24.38 0.12
N ALA A 343 9.91 -24.70 0.85
CA ALA A 343 9.59 -26.07 1.22
C ALA A 343 9.32 -26.98 0.00
N VAL A 344 8.59 -26.47 -0.99
CA VAL A 344 8.35 -27.16 -2.26
C VAL A 344 9.65 -27.37 -3.03
N GLU A 345 10.52 -26.37 -3.13
CA GLU A 345 11.82 -26.49 -3.80
C GLU A 345 12.72 -27.51 -3.10
N THR A 346 12.73 -27.53 -1.76
CA THR A 346 13.47 -28.51 -0.96
C THR A 346 12.90 -29.91 -1.17
N ALA A 347 11.58 -30.09 -1.15
CA ALA A 347 10.93 -31.36 -1.40
C ALA A 347 11.27 -31.92 -2.80
N LEU A 348 11.20 -31.05 -3.83
CA LEU A 348 11.57 -31.41 -5.20
C LEU A 348 13.04 -31.82 -5.31
N SER A 349 13.98 -31.13 -4.67
CA SER A 349 15.40 -31.45 -4.68
C SER A 349 15.72 -32.78 -3.95
N SER A 350 14.90 -33.10 -2.93
CA SER A 350 15.02 -34.35 -2.16
C SER A 350 14.26 -35.55 -2.80
N GLY A 351 13.63 -35.36 -3.96
CA GLY A 351 12.82 -36.40 -4.62
C GLY A 351 11.52 -36.73 -3.87
N CYS A 352 11.08 -35.88 -2.95
CA CYS A 352 9.87 -36.08 -2.14
C CYS A 352 8.72 -35.23 -2.70
N TYR A 353 7.79 -35.89 -3.39
CA TYR A 353 6.72 -35.18 -4.13
C TYR A 353 5.35 -35.20 -3.41
N ASP A 354 5.29 -35.65 -2.17
CA ASP A 354 4.04 -35.72 -1.42
C ASP A 354 3.74 -34.42 -0.65
N SER A 355 2.46 -34.10 -0.53
CA SER A 355 2.02 -32.95 0.27
C SER A 355 2.42 -33.08 1.76
N ALA A 356 2.48 -34.31 2.29
CA ALA A 356 2.92 -34.60 3.65
C ALA A 356 4.40 -34.23 3.88
N ALA A 357 5.27 -34.49 2.89
CA ALA A 357 6.68 -34.12 2.97
C ALA A 357 6.87 -32.59 3.03
N VAL A 358 6.14 -31.85 2.20
CA VAL A 358 6.15 -30.38 2.23
C VAL A 358 5.64 -29.85 3.57
N GLN A 359 4.55 -30.43 4.10
CA GLN A 359 4.02 -30.07 5.41
C GLN A 359 5.01 -30.34 6.54
N HIS A 360 5.73 -31.45 6.48
CA HIS A 360 6.78 -31.78 7.45
C HIS A 360 7.93 -30.76 7.40
N LEU A 361 8.39 -30.38 6.20
CA LEU A 361 9.42 -29.36 6.03
C LEU A 361 9.01 -28.01 6.62
N LEU A 362 7.78 -27.56 6.35
CA LEU A 362 7.24 -26.32 6.92
C LEU A 362 7.19 -26.38 8.45
N SER A 363 6.73 -27.50 9.02
CA SER A 363 6.63 -27.66 10.48
C SER A 363 8.01 -27.75 11.13
N SER A 364 8.98 -28.40 10.50
CA SER A 364 10.35 -28.55 11.01
C SER A 364 11.12 -27.21 10.99
N GLU A 365 10.83 -26.33 10.03
CA GLU A 365 11.43 -25.00 9.99
C GLU A 365 10.88 -24.12 11.13
N ASP A 366 9.58 -24.18 11.39
CA ASP A 366 8.96 -23.47 12.52
C ASP A 366 9.50 -23.97 13.88
N LEU A 367 9.75 -25.28 14.02
CA LEU A 367 10.34 -25.86 15.24
C LEU A 367 11.82 -25.45 15.46
N ARG A 368 12.59 -25.26 14.38
CA ARG A 368 13.99 -24.77 14.50
C ARG A 368 14.07 -23.33 14.99
N HIS A 369 13.05 -22.53 14.73
CA HIS A 369 12.96 -21.14 15.21
C HIS A 369 12.39 -21.02 16.63
N THR A 370 11.77 -22.09 17.13
CA THR A 370 11.36 -22.14 18.54
C THR A 370 12.58 -22.58 19.33
N ALA A 371 13.26 -21.62 19.97
CA ALA A 371 14.34 -21.96 20.91
C ALA A 371 13.72 -22.88 21.97
N CYS A 372 14.14 -24.14 22.00
CA CYS A 372 13.87 -25.00 23.12
C CYS A 372 14.60 -24.36 24.32
N GLU A 373 13.86 -23.71 25.22
CA GLU A 373 14.41 -23.42 26.52
C GLU A 373 14.87 -24.76 27.12
N ALA A 374 16.16 -24.83 27.43
CA ALA A 374 16.71 -26.01 28.09
C ALA A 374 15.95 -26.19 29.40
N ILE A 375 15.18 -27.28 29.47
CA ILE A 375 14.48 -27.63 30.71
C ILE A 375 15.58 -27.96 31.73
N ASP A 376 15.66 -27.21 32.80
CA ASP A 376 16.52 -27.56 33.91
C ASP A 376 16.00 -28.87 34.53
N VAL A 377 16.69 -29.94 34.24
CA VAL A 377 16.35 -31.29 34.70
C VAL A 377 16.92 -31.57 36.11
N GLY A 378 17.64 -30.61 36.67
CA GLY A 378 18.16 -30.68 38.05
C GLY A 378 18.86 -31.99 38.37
N VAL A 379 18.42 -32.70 39.41
CA VAL A 379 19.04 -33.97 39.87
C VAL A 379 18.97 -35.08 38.79
N LEU A 380 18.13 -35.00 37.82
CA LEU A 380 18.01 -35.98 36.73
C LEU A 380 19.13 -35.88 35.68
N GLU A 381 19.92 -34.78 35.67
CA GLU A 381 21.06 -34.60 34.77
C GLU A 381 22.10 -35.73 34.90
N ARG A 382 22.24 -36.33 36.09
CA ARG A 382 23.09 -37.49 36.37
C ARG A 382 22.70 -38.75 35.55
N TYR A 383 21.51 -38.80 34.98
CA TYR A 383 21.03 -39.89 34.12
C TYR A 383 21.09 -39.54 32.66
N ALA A 384 21.59 -38.37 32.28
CA ALA A 384 21.74 -37.96 30.91
C ALA A 384 22.70 -38.97 30.20
N ARG A 385 22.22 -39.51 29.11
CA ARG A 385 23.06 -40.37 28.25
C ARG A 385 23.35 -39.58 26.94
N PRO A 386 24.58 -39.72 26.41
CA PRO A 386 24.87 -39.10 25.12
C PRO A 386 23.91 -39.67 24.06
N MET A 387 23.46 -38.80 23.16
CA MET A 387 22.61 -39.21 22.05
C MET A 387 23.34 -40.30 21.25
N PRO A 388 22.67 -41.40 20.92
CA PRO A 388 23.28 -42.46 20.11
C PRO A 388 23.65 -41.93 18.75
N VAL A 389 24.86 -42.20 18.30
CA VAL A 389 25.34 -41.80 16.96
C VAL A 389 24.78 -42.80 15.97
N MET A 390 24.01 -42.36 14.97
CA MET A 390 23.37 -43.24 13.97
C MET A 390 24.36 -44.17 13.24
N LEU A 391 25.59 -43.74 13.04
CA LEU A 391 26.68 -44.54 12.45
C LEU A 391 27.00 -45.80 13.28
N GLU A 392 26.77 -45.84 14.57
CA GLU A 392 26.98 -47.01 15.42
C GLU A 392 25.91 -48.07 15.16
N TYR A 393 24.68 -47.69 14.78
CA TYR A 393 23.62 -48.61 14.39
C TYR A 393 23.86 -49.23 13.01
N ASP A 394 24.46 -48.50 12.08
CA ASP A 394 24.84 -49.04 10.75
C ASP A 394 25.90 -50.16 10.88
N GLN A 395 26.77 -50.10 11.89
CA GLN A 395 27.74 -51.15 12.17
C GLN A 395 27.05 -52.44 12.66
N LEU A 396 25.94 -52.38 13.36
CA LEU A 396 25.16 -53.54 13.80
C LEU A 396 24.50 -54.27 12.62
N LEU A 397 24.10 -53.54 11.59
CA LEU A 397 23.54 -54.13 10.36
C LEU A 397 24.59 -54.87 9.56
N THR A 398 25.85 -54.48 9.62
CA THR A 398 26.96 -55.15 8.92
C THR A 398 27.48 -56.38 9.69
N MET A 399 27.27 -56.46 11.01
CA MET A 399 27.65 -57.62 11.81
C MET A 399 26.65 -58.80 11.78
N GLY A 400 25.38 -58.54 11.40
CA GLY A 400 24.32 -59.56 11.34
C GLY A 400 24.32 -60.43 10.08
N GLY A 401 25.27 -60.25 9.17
CA GLY A 401 25.31 -60.97 7.88
C GLY A 401 26.25 -62.21 7.78
N ARG A 402 26.70 -62.81 8.92
CA ARG A 402 27.46 -64.00 8.93
C ARG A 402 26.82 -65.01 9.89
N GLN A 403 25.88 -65.79 9.39
CA GLN A 403 25.64 -67.22 9.71
C GLN A 403 25.20 -67.96 8.44
#